data_ff10bd712e13f8eca277e5d9ffbbb159
#
_entry.id   ff10bd712e13f8eca277e5d9ffbbb159
#
_cell.length_a   1.000
_cell.length_b   1.000
_cell.length_c   1.000
_cell.angle_alpha   90.00
_cell.angle_beta   90.00
_cell.angle_gamma   90.00
#
_symmetry.space_group_name_H-M   'P 1'
#
loop_
_entity.id
_entity.type
_entity.pdbx_description
1 polymer ?
#
loop_
_entity_poly.entity_id
_entity_poly.type
_entity_poly.pdbx_seq_one_letter_code
_entity_poly.pdbx_strand_id
1 'polypeptide(L)'
;MLDAEGIKAAVVELLHAIGEDPTRDELKATPQKVADAYSGFFAGVGAKPLEVLADTFPAEQNDVVILKDIELVSICEHHLLPFTGVAHIAYLPNDRVIGLGRLPKLVEVLASRPQLQENLTAQIADALEE
;
A
#
# COMPACT_ATOMS: atom_id res chain seq x y z
N MET A 1 8.24 11.46 -4.98
CA MET A 1 6.94 11.99 -5.48
C MET A 1 6.59 11.29 -6.79
N LEU A 2 5.34 10.94 -6.96
CA LEU A 2 4.87 10.27 -8.18
C LEU A 2 4.91 11.23 -9.38
N ASP A 3 5.52 10.79 -10.48
CA ASP A 3 5.56 11.54 -11.74
C ASP A 3 4.39 11.10 -12.64
N ALA A 4 3.25 11.77 -12.51
CA ALA A 4 2.05 11.42 -13.26
C ALA A 4 2.24 11.59 -14.78
N GLU A 5 2.97 12.61 -15.23
CA GLU A 5 3.22 12.81 -16.64
C GLU A 5 4.13 11.72 -17.22
N GLY A 6 5.15 11.31 -16.47
CA GLY A 6 5.99 10.17 -16.83
C GLY A 6 5.19 8.87 -16.93
N ILE A 7 4.28 8.62 -16.02
CA ILE A 7 3.39 7.44 -16.05
C ILE A 7 2.50 7.48 -17.30
N LYS A 8 1.88 8.63 -17.59
CA LYS A 8 1.03 8.77 -18.79
C LYS A 8 1.82 8.48 -20.07
N ALA A 9 3.02 9.02 -20.19
CA ALA A 9 3.88 8.76 -21.34
C ALA A 9 4.23 7.27 -21.45
N ALA A 10 4.58 6.62 -20.34
CA ALA A 10 4.88 5.20 -20.31
C ALA A 10 3.68 4.33 -20.74
N VAL A 11 2.46 4.71 -20.33
CA VAL A 11 1.24 3.99 -20.73
C VAL A 11 0.99 4.12 -22.24
N VAL A 12 1.22 5.30 -22.82
CA VAL A 12 1.12 5.48 -24.28
C VAL A 12 2.10 4.55 -24.99
N GLU A 13 3.36 4.50 -24.54
CA GLU A 13 4.37 3.60 -25.11
C GLU A 13 3.99 2.13 -24.95
N LEU A 14 3.43 1.76 -23.80
CA LEU A 14 2.94 0.40 -23.54
C LEU A 14 1.82 0.04 -24.53
N LEU A 15 0.86 0.93 -24.76
CA LEU A 15 -0.22 0.70 -25.70
C LEU A 15 0.30 0.49 -27.11
N HIS A 16 1.27 1.31 -27.56
CA HIS A 16 1.95 1.09 -28.84
C HIS A 16 2.65 -0.27 -28.89
N ALA A 17 3.36 -0.63 -27.83
CA ALA A 17 4.14 -1.88 -27.76
C ALA A 17 3.28 -3.14 -27.85
N ILE A 18 2.03 -3.08 -27.35
CA ILE A 18 1.08 -4.20 -27.47
C ILE A 18 0.28 -4.19 -28.77
N GLY A 19 0.53 -3.22 -29.65
CA GLY A 19 -0.10 -3.12 -30.96
C GLY A 19 -1.42 -2.34 -30.97
N GLU A 20 -1.69 -1.55 -29.94
CA GLU A 20 -2.90 -0.74 -29.83
C GLU A 20 -2.69 0.68 -30.30
N ASP A 21 -3.80 1.35 -30.64
CA ASP A 21 -3.84 2.76 -30.98
C ASP A 21 -4.31 3.59 -29.76
N PRO A 22 -3.38 4.31 -29.10
CA PRO A 22 -3.76 5.09 -27.91
C PRO A 22 -4.66 6.29 -28.22
N THR A 23 -4.83 6.64 -29.49
CA THR A 23 -5.66 7.79 -29.90
C THR A 23 -7.13 7.44 -30.12
N ARG A 24 -7.47 6.16 -30.20
CA ARG A 24 -8.88 5.77 -30.36
C ARG A 24 -9.71 6.14 -29.13
N ASP A 25 -10.99 6.39 -29.33
CA ASP A 25 -11.87 7.00 -28.31
C ASP A 25 -11.87 6.26 -26.96
N GLU A 26 -11.83 4.93 -26.99
CA GLU A 26 -11.88 4.11 -25.77
C GLU A 26 -10.56 4.14 -25.00
N LEU A 27 -9.43 4.45 -25.63
CA LEU A 27 -8.10 4.42 -25.02
C LEU A 27 -7.50 5.80 -24.76
N LYS A 28 -8.01 6.86 -25.38
CA LYS A 28 -7.41 8.19 -25.25
C LYS A 28 -7.35 8.72 -23.81
N ALA A 29 -8.25 8.29 -22.93
CA ALA A 29 -8.26 8.65 -21.52
C ALA A 29 -7.50 7.65 -20.63
N THR A 30 -7.07 6.51 -21.18
CA THR A 30 -6.42 5.44 -20.40
C THR A 30 -5.14 5.88 -19.70
N PRO A 31 -4.22 6.64 -20.36
CA PRO A 31 -3.01 7.09 -19.68
C PRO A 31 -3.30 7.89 -18.40
N GLN A 32 -4.27 8.79 -18.45
CA GLN A 32 -4.67 9.57 -17.27
C GLN A 32 -5.28 8.69 -16.20
N LYS A 33 -6.18 7.78 -16.58
CA LYS A 33 -6.83 6.86 -15.62
C LYS A 33 -5.82 5.95 -14.92
N VAL A 34 -4.81 5.49 -15.65
CA VAL A 34 -3.73 4.66 -15.06
C VAL A 34 -2.90 5.50 -14.10
N ALA A 35 -2.53 6.72 -14.48
CA ALA A 35 -1.77 7.61 -13.58
C ALA A 35 -2.55 7.90 -12.29
N ASP A 36 -3.86 8.14 -12.40
CA ASP A 36 -4.73 8.37 -11.24
C ASP A 36 -4.79 7.13 -10.32
N ALA A 37 -4.95 5.95 -10.90
CA ALA A 37 -4.95 4.69 -10.13
C ALA A 37 -3.60 4.45 -9.44
N TYR A 38 -2.50 4.69 -10.13
CA TYR A 38 -1.15 4.50 -9.61
C TYR A 38 -0.81 5.49 -8.49
N SER A 39 -1.40 6.67 -8.49
CA SER A 39 -1.25 7.61 -7.37
C SER A 39 -1.73 7.00 -6.04
N GLY A 40 -2.76 6.18 -6.08
CA GLY A 40 -3.23 5.41 -4.94
C GLY A 40 -2.38 4.17 -4.65
N PHE A 41 -2.12 3.36 -5.67
CA PHE A 41 -1.37 2.10 -5.50
C PHE A 41 0.06 2.30 -4.99
N PHE A 42 0.67 3.44 -5.28
CA PHE A 42 2.06 3.73 -4.91
C PHE A 42 2.20 4.92 -3.95
N ALA A 43 1.11 5.31 -3.29
CA ALA A 43 1.11 6.41 -2.33
C ALA A 43 2.03 6.19 -1.13
N GLY A 44 2.33 4.93 -0.80
CA GLY A 44 3.20 4.55 0.32
C GLY A 44 4.69 4.47 -0.02
N VAL A 45 5.07 4.69 -1.29
CA VAL A 45 6.50 4.68 -1.67
C VAL A 45 7.22 5.81 -0.93
N GLY A 46 8.27 5.45 -0.18
CA GLY A 46 9.05 6.40 0.61
C GLY A 46 8.42 6.81 1.94
N ALA A 47 7.19 6.37 2.26
CA ALA A 47 6.59 6.62 3.56
C ALA A 47 7.29 5.83 4.66
N LYS A 48 7.33 6.41 5.85
CA LYS A 48 7.97 5.79 7.02
C LYS A 48 6.90 5.15 7.91
N PRO A 49 6.94 3.84 8.11
CA PRO A 49 5.92 3.14 8.91
C PRO A 49 5.77 3.67 10.33
N LEU A 50 6.87 4.03 10.97
CA LEU A 50 6.84 4.51 12.35
C LEU A 50 6.10 5.84 12.51
N GLU A 51 6.08 6.68 11.49
CA GLU A 51 5.30 7.92 11.53
C GLU A 51 3.80 7.64 11.57
N VAL A 52 3.36 6.55 10.94
CA VAL A 52 1.97 6.10 10.98
C VAL A 52 1.57 5.63 12.37
N LEU A 53 2.50 4.99 13.08
CA LEU A 53 2.27 4.42 14.41
C LEU A 53 2.58 5.37 15.57
N ALA A 54 2.90 6.63 15.30
CA ALA A 54 3.29 7.60 16.33
C ALA A 54 2.18 7.93 17.34
N ASP A 55 0.94 7.67 16.99
CA ASP A 55 -0.23 7.94 17.82
C ASP A 55 -0.47 6.78 18.80
N THR A 56 0.12 6.89 19.99
CA THR A 56 0.07 5.86 21.03
C THR A 56 -0.50 6.39 22.33
N PHE A 57 -1.02 5.48 23.15
CA PHE A 57 -1.61 5.79 24.44
C PHE A 57 -0.97 4.90 25.53
N PRO A 58 -0.98 5.35 26.82
CA PRO A 58 -0.55 4.47 27.91
C PRO A 58 -1.39 3.20 27.95
N ALA A 59 -0.74 2.06 28.10
CA ALA A 59 -1.43 0.79 28.27
C ALA A 59 -1.82 0.60 29.74
N GLU A 60 -3.12 0.45 30.00
CA GLU A 60 -3.63 0.18 31.36
C GLU A 60 -3.50 -1.30 31.71
N GLN A 61 -3.52 -2.15 30.70
CA GLN A 61 -3.41 -3.61 30.82
C GLN A 61 -2.52 -4.14 29.71
N ASN A 62 -1.86 -5.26 29.96
CA ASN A 62 -0.98 -5.93 29.01
C ASN A 62 -1.69 -7.09 28.30
N ASP A 63 -2.96 -6.87 27.93
CA ASP A 63 -3.71 -7.84 27.16
C ASP A 63 -3.34 -7.79 25.68
N VAL A 64 -3.46 -8.92 24.99
CA VAL A 64 -3.24 -9.02 23.56
C VAL A 64 -4.23 -8.13 22.81
N VAL A 65 -3.72 -7.34 21.87
CA VAL A 65 -4.54 -6.56 20.93
C VAL A 65 -4.63 -7.34 19.63
N ILE A 66 -5.85 -7.59 19.15
CA ILE A 66 -6.09 -8.32 17.90
C ILE A 66 -7.01 -7.47 17.01
N LEU A 67 -6.59 -7.27 15.77
CA LEU A 67 -7.41 -6.67 14.72
C LEU A 67 -7.39 -7.60 13.51
N LYS A 68 -8.57 -8.04 13.07
CA LYS A 68 -8.74 -9.01 11.99
C LYS A 68 -9.35 -8.37 10.76
N ASP A 69 -9.20 -9.06 9.64
CA ASP A 69 -9.89 -8.78 8.37
C ASP A 69 -9.62 -7.37 7.85
N ILE A 70 -8.37 -6.90 7.97
CA ILE A 70 -7.93 -5.66 7.36
C ILE A 70 -7.76 -5.91 5.86
N GLU A 71 -8.67 -5.42 5.05
CA GLU A 71 -8.61 -5.58 3.61
C GLU A 71 -7.44 -4.80 3.02
N LEU A 72 -6.78 -5.38 2.03
CA LEU A 72 -5.67 -4.73 1.34
C LEU A 72 -5.67 -5.05 -0.15
N VAL A 73 -5.14 -4.12 -0.92
CA VAL A 73 -4.71 -4.32 -2.29
C VAL A 73 -3.27 -3.83 -2.40
N SER A 74 -2.46 -4.56 -3.12
CA SER A 74 -1.06 -4.21 -3.35
C SER A 74 -0.66 -4.55 -4.77
N ILE A 75 0.50 -4.08 -5.20
CA ILE A 75 1.03 -4.34 -6.54
C ILE A 75 2.27 -5.23 -6.38
N CYS A 76 2.24 -6.39 -7.03
CA CYS A 76 3.37 -7.32 -6.98
C CYS A 76 4.60 -6.72 -7.66
N GLU A 77 5.74 -6.74 -6.98
CA GLU A 77 6.96 -6.15 -7.52
C GLU A 77 7.58 -6.94 -8.68
N HIS A 78 7.19 -8.21 -8.87
CA HIS A 78 7.74 -9.04 -9.93
C HIS A 78 7.14 -8.74 -11.31
N HIS A 79 5.87 -8.36 -11.37
CA HIS A 79 5.18 -8.16 -12.65
C HIS A 79 4.22 -6.98 -12.66
N LEU A 80 4.19 -6.19 -11.59
CA LEU A 80 3.34 -5.00 -11.44
C LEU A 80 1.84 -5.27 -11.61
N LEU A 81 1.39 -6.49 -11.30
CA LEU A 81 -0.02 -6.82 -11.26
C LEU A 81 -0.56 -6.70 -9.83
N PRO A 82 -1.84 -6.32 -9.67
CA PRO A 82 -2.43 -6.22 -8.35
C PRO A 82 -2.68 -7.58 -7.72
N PHE A 83 -2.57 -7.66 -6.41
CA PHE A 83 -3.08 -8.76 -5.61
C PHE A 83 -3.87 -8.21 -4.43
N THR A 84 -4.86 -8.97 -3.98
CA THR A 84 -5.73 -8.58 -2.87
C THR A 84 -5.65 -9.62 -1.77
N GLY A 85 -6.00 -9.22 -0.57
CA GLY A 85 -6.02 -10.11 0.57
C GLY A 85 -6.51 -9.40 1.81
N VAL A 86 -6.30 -10.07 2.93
CA VAL A 86 -6.59 -9.53 4.26
C VAL A 86 -5.38 -9.71 5.16
N ALA A 87 -5.20 -8.78 6.09
CA ALA A 87 -4.21 -8.87 7.14
C ALA A 87 -4.89 -9.02 8.50
N HIS A 88 -4.29 -9.84 9.34
CA HIS A 88 -4.67 -9.96 10.75
C HIS A 88 -3.45 -9.57 11.58
N ILE A 89 -3.65 -8.68 12.54
CA ILE A 89 -2.59 -8.18 13.41
C ILE A 89 -2.93 -8.54 14.84
N ALA A 90 -1.97 -9.14 15.53
CA ALA A 90 -2.03 -9.36 16.96
C ALA A 90 -0.70 -8.94 17.57
N TYR A 91 -0.74 -8.15 18.64
CA TYR A 91 0.47 -7.77 19.38
C TYR A 91 0.19 -7.66 20.86
N LEU A 92 1.23 -7.84 21.65
CA LEU A 92 1.18 -7.68 23.09
C LEU A 92 1.84 -6.34 23.44
N PRO A 93 1.07 -5.33 23.89
CA PRO A 93 1.65 -4.04 24.25
C PRO A 93 2.51 -4.16 25.50
N ASN A 94 3.57 -3.35 25.54
CA ASN A 94 4.35 -3.16 26.77
C ASN A 94 3.69 -2.09 27.65
N ASP A 95 4.22 -0.88 27.60
CA ASP A 95 3.73 0.28 28.37
C ASP A 95 2.87 1.22 27.54
N ARG A 96 2.80 1.00 26.24
CA ARG A 96 1.98 1.82 25.33
C ARG A 96 1.19 0.96 24.34
N VAL A 97 0.03 1.44 23.96
CA VAL A 97 -0.82 0.81 22.94
C VAL A 97 -1.01 1.75 21.77
N ILE A 98 -1.02 1.19 20.56
CA ILE A 98 -1.22 1.92 19.32
C ILE A 98 -2.70 2.26 19.15
N GLY A 99 -3.01 3.48 18.68
CA GLY A 99 -4.38 3.83 18.32
C GLY A 99 -4.93 2.84 17.31
N LEU A 100 -6.12 2.30 17.57
CA LEU A 100 -6.67 1.16 16.81
C LEU A 100 -6.78 1.46 15.31
N GLY A 101 -7.18 2.68 14.93
CA GLY A 101 -7.27 3.10 13.53
C GLY A 101 -5.92 3.21 12.82
N ARG A 102 -4.81 3.20 13.55
CA ARG A 102 -3.45 3.25 12.97
C ARG A 102 -3.01 1.92 12.38
N LEU A 103 -3.56 0.81 12.85
CA LEU A 103 -3.21 -0.52 12.33
C LEU A 103 -3.67 -0.71 10.87
N PRO A 104 -4.94 -0.43 10.50
CA PRO A 104 -5.33 -0.44 9.10
C PRO A 104 -4.53 0.56 8.25
N LYS A 105 -4.20 1.73 8.80
CA LYS A 105 -3.40 2.72 8.09
C LYS A 105 -1.98 2.24 7.81
N LEU A 106 -1.37 1.54 8.74
CA LEU A 106 -0.07 0.90 8.55
C LEU A 106 -0.11 -0.10 7.40
N VAL A 107 -1.12 -0.98 7.38
CA VAL A 107 -1.31 -1.96 6.31
C VAL A 107 -1.49 -1.24 4.96
N GLU A 108 -2.33 -0.22 4.90
CA GLU A 108 -2.57 0.58 3.70
C GLU A 108 -1.27 1.19 3.16
N VAL A 109 -0.50 1.85 4.02
CA VAL A 109 0.74 2.53 3.64
C VAL A 109 1.78 1.54 3.12
N LEU A 110 1.97 0.41 3.81
CA LEU A 110 2.94 -0.61 3.41
C LEU A 110 2.48 -1.39 2.17
N ALA A 111 1.18 -1.60 1.98
CA ALA A 111 0.63 -2.22 0.78
C ALA A 111 0.69 -1.28 -0.44
N SER A 112 0.66 0.03 -0.25
CA SER A 112 0.65 1.03 -1.32
C SER A 112 2.05 1.30 -1.87
N ARG A 113 2.79 0.24 -2.16
CA ARG A 113 4.10 0.24 -2.80
C ARG A 113 4.30 -1.11 -3.51
N PRO A 114 5.28 -1.24 -4.42
CA PRO A 114 5.58 -2.56 -4.97
C PRO A 114 5.95 -3.52 -3.84
N GLN A 115 5.27 -4.66 -3.76
CA GLN A 115 5.40 -5.60 -2.64
C GLN A 115 5.44 -7.06 -3.08
N LEU A 116 5.92 -7.89 -2.16
CA LEU A 116 5.65 -9.33 -2.09
C LEU A 116 4.88 -9.59 -0.80
N GLN A 117 4.01 -10.59 -0.81
CA GLN A 117 3.19 -10.92 0.37
C GLN A 117 4.07 -11.17 1.61
N GLU A 118 5.17 -11.91 1.46
CA GLU A 118 6.08 -12.26 2.53
C GLU A 118 6.76 -11.01 3.12
N ASN A 119 7.19 -10.11 2.25
CA ASN A 119 7.84 -8.86 2.66
C ASN A 119 6.85 -7.90 3.32
N LEU A 120 5.62 -7.83 2.81
CA LEU A 120 4.57 -7.01 3.41
C LEU A 120 4.28 -7.48 4.84
N THR A 121 4.11 -8.79 5.04
CA THR A 121 3.89 -9.38 6.36
C THR A 121 5.04 -9.07 7.31
N ALA A 122 6.29 -9.25 6.87
CA ALA A 122 7.46 -8.96 7.67
C ALA A 122 7.58 -7.47 8.02
N GLN A 123 7.34 -6.58 7.08
CA GLN A 123 7.41 -5.13 7.31
C GLN A 123 6.36 -4.65 8.30
N ILE A 124 5.14 -5.21 8.27
CA ILE A 124 4.10 -4.90 9.26
C ILE A 124 4.56 -5.36 10.65
N ALA A 125 5.05 -6.57 10.77
CA ALA A 125 5.53 -7.12 12.05
C ALA A 125 6.71 -6.31 12.60
N ASP A 126 7.68 -5.99 11.76
CA ASP A 126 8.85 -5.20 12.15
C ASP A 126 8.47 -3.80 12.66
N ALA A 127 7.52 -3.15 12.00
CA ALA A 127 7.04 -1.84 12.43
C ALA A 127 6.35 -1.88 13.80
N LEU A 128 5.68 -2.99 14.13
CA LEU A 128 5.02 -3.16 15.43
C LEU A 128 6.00 -3.46 16.56
N GLU A 129 7.17 -4.03 16.26
CA GLU A 129 8.20 -4.35 17.25
C GLU A 129 9.04 -3.14 17.66
N GLU A 130 9.10 -2.12 16.85
CA GLU A 130 9.80 -0.87 17.17
C GLU A 130 8.90 0.08 17.99
#